data_8cb6258d299a46a08620540ada302875
#
_entry.id   8cb6258d299a46a08620540ada302875
#
_cell.length_a   1.000
_cell.length_b   1.000
_cell.length_c   1.000
_cell.angle_alpha   90.00
_cell.angle_beta   90.00
_cell.angle_gamma   90.00
#
_symmetry.space_group_name_H-M   'P 1'
#
loop_
_entity.id
_entity.type
_entity.pdbx_description
1 polymer ?
#
loop_
_entity_poly.entity_id
_entity_poly.type
_entity_poly.pdbx_seq_one_letter_code
_entity_poly.pdbx_strand_id
1 'polypeptide(L)'
;MPSVSNISVGANFASNFAHKARHEMNASIMRLSSGNRTIMGGDAAGASVGNNLMARGKSHYMAARNAEDGISALLTAEAIANEIASLAYRLRELGVQADNDSLLSANDELALDKEAALIGDTLQDIEVASKFNGQTLIATGSDTTFKIGTEIDGVTAATTITTFDAFTDATEGIANASGADATADLLLADVAITLGHIAAGISSLKARQNIAYATSANLEAAAARIMDTDFAKETANLTKFSVLNQSAMAMVAQANQAQSAVLAVLQ
;
A
#
# COMPACT_ATOMS: atom_id res chain seq x y z
N MET A 1 41.35 60.84 -22.29
CA MET A 1 39.94 60.42 -22.45
C MET A 1 39.63 59.10 -21.70
N PRO A 2 39.70 59.07 -20.38
CA PRO A 2 39.38 57.80 -19.66
C PRO A 2 37.93 57.66 -19.21
N SER A 3 37.07 58.70 -19.35
CA SER A 3 35.75 58.71 -18.68
C SER A 3 34.62 57.95 -19.43
N VAL A 4 34.66 57.88 -20.73
CA VAL A 4 33.57 57.26 -21.52
C VAL A 4 33.60 55.72 -21.43
N SER A 5 34.80 55.13 -21.32
CA SER A 5 34.94 53.67 -21.20
C SER A 5 34.44 53.14 -19.80
N ASN A 6 34.59 53.96 -18.75
CA ASN A 6 34.20 53.57 -17.39
C ASN A 6 32.68 53.61 -17.18
N ILE A 7 31.96 54.50 -17.88
CA ILE A 7 30.48 54.56 -17.82
C ILE A 7 29.86 53.38 -18.56
N SER A 8 30.41 52.96 -19.69
CA SER A 8 29.94 51.80 -20.42
C SER A 8 30.16 50.49 -19.64
N VAL A 9 31.27 50.39 -18.91
CA VAL A 9 31.56 49.28 -18.03
C VAL A 9 30.53 49.20 -16.89
N GLY A 10 30.18 50.34 -16.26
CA GLY A 10 29.15 50.41 -15.20
C GLY A 10 27.76 49.97 -15.70
N ALA A 11 27.33 50.38 -16.92
CA ALA A 11 26.09 49.99 -17.53
C ALA A 11 26.05 48.47 -17.83
N ASN A 12 27.16 47.90 -18.31
CA ASN A 12 27.27 46.44 -18.59
C ASN A 12 27.23 45.64 -17.29
N PHE A 13 27.88 46.07 -16.22
CA PHE A 13 27.76 45.41 -14.90
C PHE A 13 26.33 45.47 -14.37
N ALA A 14 25.65 46.61 -14.44
CA ALA A 14 24.27 46.75 -14.00
C ALA A 14 23.33 45.85 -14.82
N SER A 15 23.53 45.77 -16.14
CA SER A 15 22.77 44.86 -17.01
C SER A 15 22.96 43.37 -16.63
N ASN A 16 24.21 42.97 -16.42
CA ASN A 16 24.52 41.61 -15.99
C ASN A 16 23.86 41.25 -14.66
N PHE A 17 23.88 42.18 -13.67
CA PHE A 17 23.18 41.97 -12.41
C PHE A 17 21.66 41.92 -12.58
N ALA A 18 21.06 42.70 -13.48
CA ALA A 18 19.64 42.65 -13.79
C ALA A 18 19.27 41.29 -14.39
N HIS A 19 20.08 40.77 -15.32
CA HIS A 19 19.85 39.43 -15.91
C HIS A 19 19.96 38.32 -14.85
N LYS A 20 20.97 38.38 -13.98
CA LYS A 20 21.14 37.44 -12.88
C LYS A 20 19.95 37.49 -11.91
N ALA A 21 19.55 38.68 -11.47
CA ALA A 21 18.40 38.86 -10.58
C ALA A 21 17.11 38.33 -11.19
N ARG A 22 16.88 38.53 -12.50
CA ARG A 22 15.71 37.98 -13.22
C ARG A 22 15.76 36.49 -13.30
N HIS A 23 16.91 35.88 -13.53
CA HIS A 23 17.06 34.42 -13.57
C HIS A 23 16.73 33.81 -12.22
N GLU A 24 17.28 34.33 -11.13
CA GLU A 24 17.02 33.86 -9.75
C GLU A 24 15.55 34.10 -9.35
N MET A 25 14.96 35.23 -9.76
CA MET A 25 13.54 35.50 -9.54
C MET A 25 12.65 34.46 -10.23
N ASN A 26 12.93 34.14 -11.48
CA ASN A 26 12.20 33.10 -12.21
C ASN A 26 12.36 31.71 -11.56
N ALA A 27 13.57 31.39 -11.09
CA ALA A 27 13.81 30.14 -10.36
C ALA A 27 13.00 30.09 -9.07
N SER A 28 12.92 31.21 -8.31
CA SER A 28 12.09 31.30 -7.11
C SER A 28 10.60 31.13 -7.42
N ILE A 29 10.11 31.75 -8.49
CA ILE A 29 8.71 31.59 -8.95
C ILE A 29 8.41 30.13 -9.26
N MET A 30 9.31 29.45 -9.97
CA MET A 30 9.11 28.03 -10.33
C MET A 30 9.10 27.12 -9.11
N ARG A 31 10.01 27.35 -8.14
CA ARG A 31 10.01 26.60 -6.86
C ARG A 31 8.75 26.85 -6.04
N LEU A 32 8.30 28.10 -5.96
CA LEU A 32 7.06 28.44 -5.25
C LEU A 32 5.81 27.86 -5.96
N SER A 33 5.79 27.86 -7.29
CA SER A 33 4.66 27.34 -8.08
C SER A 33 4.56 25.83 -8.02
N SER A 34 5.68 25.11 -7.99
CA SER A 34 5.72 23.65 -7.93
C SER A 34 5.77 23.08 -6.53
N GLY A 35 6.14 23.88 -5.52
CA GLY A 35 6.42 23.40 -4.17
C GLY A 35 7.70 22.58 -4.04
N ASN A 36 8.45 22.41 -5.13
CA ASN A 36 9.61 21.51 -5.18
C ASN A 36 10.91 22.31 -5.31
N ARG A 37 11.85 22.11 -4.36
CA ARG A 37 13.16 22.75 -4.31
C ARG A 37 14.11 22.24 -5.39
N THR A 38 13.99 20.96 -5.78
CA THR A 38 14.96 20.28 -6.65
C THR A 38 14.72 20.47 -8.16
N ILE A 39 13.84 21.40 -8.52
CA ILE A 39 13.52 21.73 -9.90
C ILE A 39 14.73 22.33 -10.64
N MET A 40 14.75 22.20 -11.97
CA MET A 40 15.73 22.77 -12.91
C MET A 40 17.17 22.26 -12.72
N GLY A 41 17.36 21.04 -12.19
CA GLY A 41 18.69 20.46 -12.02
C GLY A 41 19.53 21.11 -10.92
N GLY A 42 18.93 21.96 -10.09
CA GLY A 42 19.63 22.63 -8.99
C GLY A 42 20.17 21.67 -7.92
N ASP A 43 19.53 20.51 -7.77
CA ASP A 43 19.96 19.42 -6.89
C ASP A 43 19.54 18.08 -7.47
N ALA A 44 20.28 17.60 -8.47
CA ALA A 44 19.97 16.33 -9.14
C ALA A 44 20.09 15.12 -8.20
N ALA A 45 21.02 15.16 -7.25
CA ALA A 45 21.19 14.11 -6.26
C ALA A 45 19.99 14.05 -5.30
N GLY A 46 19.58 15.20 -4.77
CA GLY A 46 18.40 15.33 -3.91
C GLY A 46 17.12 14.92 -4.64
N ALA A 47 16.95 15.29 -5.92
CA ALA A 47 15.82 14.86 -6.74
C ALA A 47 15.79 13.34 -6.93
N SER A 48 16.93 12.71 -7.21
CA SER A 48 17.03 11.26 -7.38
C SER A 48 16.68 10.52 -6.09
N VAL A 49 17.26 10.92 -4.97
CA VAL A 49 16.99 10.32 -3.66
C VAL A 49 15.54 10.54 -3.24
N GLY A 50 15.03 11.77 -3.36
CA GLY A 50 13.66 12.11 -2.98
C GLY A 50 12.62 11.34 -3.80
N ASN A 51 12.80 11.23 -5.12
CA ASN A 51 11.91 10.44 -5.99
C ASN A 51 11.95 8.95 -5.64
N ASN A 52 13.12 8.40 -5.32
CA ASN A 52 13.25 7.01 -4.89
C ASN A 52 12.52 6.76 -3.56
N LEU A 53 12.67 7.66 -2.58
CA LEU A 53 11.97 7.58 -1.30
C LEU A 53 10.45 7.68 -1.48
N MET A 54 9.96 8.59 -2.34
CA MET A 54 8.53 8.69 -2.67
C MET A 54 8.00 7.42 -3.35
N ALA A 55 8.74 6.87 -4.30
CA ALA A 55 8.35 5.63 -4.99
C ALA A 55 8.27 4.46 -3.99
N ARG A 56 9.27 4.33 -3.12
CA ARG A 56 9.27 3.31 -2.04
C ARG A 56 8.14 3.53 -1.04
N GLY A 57 7.89 4.78 -0.63
CA GLY A 57 6.77 5.12 0.23
C GLY A 57 5.43 4.66 -0.33
N LYS A 58 5.17 4.96 -1.62
CA LYS A 58 3.97 4.48 -2.32
C LYS A 58 3.90 2.96 -2.42
N SER A 59 5.02 2.29 -2.64
CA SER A 59 5.08 0.83 -2.67
C SER A 59 4.72 0.23 -1.30
N HIS A 60 5.23 0.81 -0.19
CA HIS A 60 4.86 0.39 1.17
C HIS A 60 3.37 0.64 1.45
N TYR A 61 2.82 1.75 1.01
CA TYR A 61 1.39 2.00 1.12
C TYR A 61 0.54 0.95 0.39
N MET A 62 0.94 0.57 -0.83
CA MET A 62 0.25 -0.49 -1.57
C MET A 62 0.41 -1.86 -0.91
N ALA A 63 1.58 -2.15 -0.33
CA ALA A 63 1.80 -3.37 0.44
C ALA A 63 0.89 -3.44 1.68
N ALA A 64 0.66 -2.32 2.36
CA ALA A 64 -0.29 -2.24 3.46
C ALA A 64 -1.73 -2.54 3.01
N ARG A 65 -2.15 -2.04 1.85
CA ARG A 65 -3.46 -2.36 1.26
C ARG A 65 -3.57 -3.83 0.87
N ASN A 66 -2.53 -4.39 0.26
CA ASN A 66 -2.51 -5.82 -0.06
C ASN A 66 -2.67 -6.68 1.21
N ALA A 67 -2.06 -6.26 2.34
CA ALA A 67 -2.25 -6.94 3.62
C ALA A 67 -3.70 -6.84 4.11
N GLU A 68 -4.39 -5.72 3.89
CA GLU A 68 -5.80 -5.51 4.22
C GLU A 68 -6.72 -6.41 3.38
N ASP A 69 -6.44 -6.52 2.08
CA ASP A 69 -7.16 -7.44 1.19
C ASP A 69 -6.97 -8.89 1.65
N GLY A 70 -5.76 -9.25 2.09
CA GLY A 70 -5.47 -10.55 2.67
C GLY A 70 -6.21 -10.83 3.97
N ILE A 71 -6.31 -9.83 4.86
CA ILE A 71 -7.11 -9.94 6.09
C ILE A 71 -8.58 -10.18 5.74
N SER A 72 -9.11 -9.50 4.73
CA SER A 72 -10.49 -9.67 4.28
C SER A 72 -10.75 -11.09 3.77
N ALA A 73 -9.80 -11.67 3.02
CA ALA A 73 -9.88 -13.05 2.58
C ALA A 73 -9.87 -14.04 3.76
N LEU A 74 -9.00 -13.81 4.76
CA LEU A 74 -8.93 -14.64 5.96
C LEU A 74 -10.20 -14.56 6.82
N LEU A 75 -10.81 -13.37 6.95
CA LEU A 75 -12.09 -13.22 7.65
C LEU A 75 -13.23 -13.96 6.94
N THR A 76 -13.21 -14.00 5.61
CA THR A 76 -14.15 -14.82 4.84
C THR A 76 -13.90 -16.31 5.09
N ALA A 77 -12.64 -16.74 5.11
CA ALA A 77 -12.27 -18.12 5.43
C ALA A 77 -12.69 -18.50 6.86
N GLU A 78 -12.53 -17.59 7.82
CA GLU A 78 -12.99 -17.79 9.21
C GLU A 78 -14.51 -18.01 9.30
N ALA A 79 -15.29 -17.21 8.55
CA ALA A 79 -16.73 -17.35 8.53
C ALA A 79 -17.16 -18.73 7.97
N ILE A 80 -16.48 -19.18 6.91
CA ILE A 80 -16.73 -20.49 6.31
C ILE A 80 -16.33 -21.62 7.28
N ALA A 81 -15.18 -21.51 7.95
CA ALA A 81 -14.73 -22.50 8.93
C ALA A 81 -15.73 -22.64 10.09
N ASN A 82 -16.30 -21.55 10.55
CA ASN A 82 -17.33 -21.58 11.61
C ASN A 82 -18.64 -22.26 11.14
N GLU A 83 -19.02 -22.10 9.88
CA GLU A 83 -20.20 -22.78 9.32
C GLU A 83 -19.94 -24.29 9.21
N ILE A 84 -18.76 -24.68 8.73
CA ILE A 84 -18.32 -26.08 8.71
C ILE A 84 -18.35 -26.68 10.12
N ALA A 85 -17.86 -25.95 11.13
CA ALA A 85 -17.91 -26.41 12.52
C ALA A 85 -19.35 -26.63 12.99
N SER A 86 -20.29 -25.76 12.62
CA SER A 86 -21.70 -25.88 12.96
C SER A 86 -22.32 -27.16 12.36
N LEU A 87 -22.02 -27.44 11.09
CA LEU A 87 -22.48 -28.65 10.42
C LEU A 87 -21.82 -29.92 11.03
N ALA A 88 -20.55 -29.84 11.39
CA ALA A 88 -19.84 -30.92 12.06
C ALA A 88 -20.45 -31.25 13.45
N TYR A 89 -20.83 -30.23 14.24
CA TYR A 89 -21.55 -30.47 15.48
C TYR A 89 -22.88 -31.20 15.24
N ARG A 90 -23.63 -30.78 14.23
CA ARG A 90 -24.88 -31.46 13.89
C ARG A 90 -24.65 -32.89 13.44
N LEU A 91 -23.63 -33.13 12.62
CA LEU A 91 -23.25 -34.46 12.16
C LEU A 91 -22.89 -35.39 13.34
N ARG A 92 -22.14 -34.83 14.33
CA ARG A 92 -21.80 -35.56 15.55
C ARG A 92 -23.03 -35.93 16.38
N GLU A 93 -24.01 -35.04 16.49
CA GLU A 93 -25.27 -35.33 17.17
C GLU A 93 -26.03 -36.51 16.50
N LEU A 94 -26.06 -36.52 15.16
CA LEU A 94 -26.68 -37.58 14.38
C LEU A 94 -25.94 -38.91 14.56
N GLY A 95 -24.60 -38.91 14.56
CA GLY A 95 -23.78 -40.08 14.83
C GLY A 95 -24.09 -40.70 16.18
N VAL A 96 -24.03 -39.88 17.25
CA VAL A 96 -24.35 -40.33 18.60
C VAL A 96 -25.81 -40.84 18.71
N GLN A 97 -26.75 -40.25 17.97
CA GLN A 97 -28.13 -40.71 17.92
C GLN A 97 -28.25 -42.05 17.21
N ALA A 98 -27.53 -42.27 16.09
CA ALA A 98 -27.50 -43.50 15.34
C ALA A 98 -26.87 -44.67 16.12
N ASP A 99 -25.92 -44.40 17.03
CA ASP A 99 -25.32 -45.44 17.90
C ASP A 99 -26.32 -46.11 18.84
N ASN A 100 -27.53 -45.57 18.98
CA ASN A 100 -28.57 -46.17 19.79
C ASN A 100 -29.38 -47.23 19.02
N ASP A 101 -28.68 -47.99 18.20
CA ASP A 101 -29.15 -49.06 17.27
C ASP A 101 -30.24 -49.95 17.85
N SER A 102 -30.16 -50.32 19.11
CA SER A 102 -31.11 -51.23 19.80
C SER A 102 -32.53 -50.66 19.98
N LEU A 103 -32.72 -49.36 19.86
CA LEU A 103 -34.00 -48.66 20.06
C LEU A 103 -34.54 -47.98 18.82
N LEU A 104 -33.74 -47.91 17.74
CA LEU A 104 -34.13 -47.35 16.48
C LEU A 104 -34.82 -48.37 15.60
N SER A 105 -35.85 -47.96 14.87
CA SER A 105 -36.40 -48.76 13.79
C SER A 105 -35.64 -48.52 12.49
N ALA A 106 -35.69 -49.43 11.53
CA ALA A 106 -35.05 -49.26 10.23
C ALA A 106 -35.49 -47.98 9.48
N ASN A 107 -36.69 -47.48 9.76
CA ASN A 107 -37.16 -46.21 9.20
C ASN A 107 -36.54 -45.01 9.91
N ASP A 108 -36.28 -45.11 11.21
CA ASP A 108 -35.62 -44.05 11.98
C ASP A 108 -34.14 -43.94 11.59
N GLU A 109 -33.45 -45.07 11.44
CA GLU A 109 -32.08 -45.14 10.92
C GLU A 109 -31.99 -44.52 9.53
N LEU A 110 -32.90 -44.89 8.62
CA LEU A 110 -32.94 -44.32 7.26
C LEU A 110 -33.14 -42.78 7.28
N ALA A 111 -33.93 -42.27 8.22
CA ALA A 111 -34.13 -40.83 8.36
C ALA A 111 -32.85 -40.12 8.81
N LEU A 112 -32.12 -40.69 9.78
CA LEU A 112 -30.82 -40.17 10.26
C LEU A 112 -29.76 -40.24 9.15
N ASP A 113 -29.70 -41.35 8.40
CA ASP A 113 -28.77 -41.49 7.28
C ASP A 113 -29.02 -40.44 6.20
N LYS A 114 -30.28 -40.13 5.90
CA LYS A 114 -30.62 -39.09 4.91
C LYS A 114 -30.20 -37.71 5.35
N GLU A 115 -30.36 -37.41 6.65
CA GLU A 115 -29.91 -36.12 7.19
C GLU A 115 -28.38 -36.04 7.18
N ALA A 116 -27.68 -37.09 7.60
CA ALA A 116 -26.22 -37.13 7.60
C ALA A 116 -25.65 -37.02 6.17
N ALA A 117 -26.23 -37.73 5.21
CA ALA A 117 -25.84 -37.63 3.81
C ALA A 117 -26.03 -36.20 3.25
N LEU A 118 -27.16 -35.56 3.56
CA LEU A 118 -27.40 -34.17 3.12
C LEU A 118 -26.44 -33.18 3.73
N ILE A 119 -26.00 -33.37 4.99
CA ILE A 119 -24.95 -32.56 5.62
C ILE A 119 -23.63 -32.77 4.87
N GLY A 120 -23.27 -34.01 4.52
CA GLY A 120 -22.09 -34.30 3.72
C GLY A 120 -22.12 -33.60 2.36
N ASP A 121 -23.23 -33.69 1.63
CA ASP A 121 -23.41 -32.95 0.37
C ASP A 121 -23.28 -31.45 0.56
N THR A 122 -23.84 -30.90 1.65
CA THR A 122 -23.75 -29.47 1.96
C THR A 122 -22.30 -29.03 2.26
N LEU A 123 -21.55 -29.87 2.97
CA LEU A 123 -20.12 -29.57 3.25
C LEU A 123 -19.30 -29.54 1.95
N GLN A 124 -19.59 -30.48 1.02
CA GLN A 124 -18.95 -30.50 -0.30
C GLN A 124 -19.35 -29.28 -1.14
N ASP A 125 -20.61 -28.87 -1.12
CA ASP A 125 -21.07 -27.65 -1.79
C ASP A 125 -20.39 -26.39 -1.24
N ILE A 126 -20.22 -26.30 0.08
CA ILE A 126 -19.48 -25.19 0.74
C ILE A 126 -18.03 -25.17 0.26
N GLU A 127 -17.37 -26.32 0.18
CA GLU A 127 -15.99 -26.40 -0.33
C GLU A 127 -15.89 -25.84 -1.76
N VAL A 128 -16.72 -26.31 -2.67
CA VAL A 128 -16.72 -25.87 -4.09
C VAL A 128 -17.08 -24.39 -4.23
N ALA A 129 -18.01 -23.89 -3.41
CA ALA A 129 -18.47 -22.51 -3.43
C ALA A 129 -17.52 -21.54 -2.71
N SER A 130 -16.65 -22.03 -1.84
CA SER A 130 -15.77 -21.20 -1.01
C SER A 130 -14.65 -20.55 -1.80
N LYS A 131 -14.94 -19.39 -2.39
CA LYS A 131 -13.97 -18.62 -3.18
C LYS A 131 -13.97 -17.15 -2.77
N PHE A 132 -12.78 -16.56 -2.75
CA PHE A 132 -12.58 -15.12 -2.61
C PHE A 132 -11.92 -14.57 -3.87
N ASN A 133 -12.59 -13.68 -4.58
CA ASN A 133 -12.10 -13.11 -5.84
C ASN A 133 -11.62 -14.19 -6.86
N GLY A 134 -12.35 -15.31 -6.94
CA GLY A 134 -12.02 -16.42 -7.83
C GLY A 134 -10.92 -17.37 -7.33
N GLN A 135 -10.28 -17.06 -6.21
CA GLN A 135 -9.32 -17.95 -5.55
C GLN A 135 -10.06 -18.87 -4.57
N THR A 136 -9.76 -20.16 -4.61
CA THR A 136 -10.32 -21.14 -3.70
C THR A 136 -9.79 -20.90 -2.30
N LEU A 137 -10.70 -20.87 -1.30
CA LEU A 137 -10.34 -20.71 0.11
C LEU A 137 -10.13 -22.06 0.81
N ILE A 138 -10.83 -23.10 0.35
CA ILE A 138 -10.78 -24.45 0.88
C ILE A 138 -10.47 -25.41 -0.26
N ALA A 139 -9.58 -26.36 -0.05
CA ALA A 139 -9.31 -27.45 -0.98
C ALA A 139 -9.14 -28.76 -0.21
N THR A 140 -9.80 -29.82 -0.68
CA THR A 140 -9.66 -31.17 -0.11
C THR A 140 -8.26 -31.71 -0.38
N GLY A 141 -7.66 -32.32 0.63
CA GLY A 141 -6.39 -33.04 0.51
C GLY A 141 -5.13 -32.19 0.31
N SER A 142 -5.24 -30.86 0.37
CA SER A 142 -4.07 -29.97 0.28
C SER A 142 -4.28 -28.64 1.00
N ASP A 143 -3.22 -28.12 1.63
CA ASP A 143 -3.24 -26.82 2.27
C ASP A 143 -3.54 -25.72 1.24
N THR A 144 -4.54 -24.91 1.51
CA THR A 144 -4.82 -23.73 0.70
C THR A 144 -4.00 -22.55 1.20
N THR A 145 -3.15 -22.03 0.33
CA THR A 145 -2.23 -20.93 0.69
C THR A 145 -2.37 -19.75 -0.25
N PHE A 146 -2.33 -18.55 0.33
CA PHE A 146 -2.27 -17.31 -0.42
C PHE A 146 -0.91 -16.64 -0.30
N LYS A 147 -0.46 -16.08 -1.42
CA LYS A 147 0.74 -15.26 -1.46
C LYS A 147 0.35 -13.79 -1.52
N ILE A 148 0.64 -13.06 -0.46
CA ILE A 148 0.31 -11.65 -0.33
C ILE A 148 1.59 -10.83 -0.44
N GLY A 149 1.63 -9.91 -1.41
CA GLY A 149 2.77 -9.03 -1.64
C GLY A 149 2.86 -7.93 -0.58
N THR A 150 3.57 -8.22 0.51
CA THR A 150 3.79 -7.26 1.61
C THR A 150 5.22 -6.73 1.68
N GLU A 151 6.12 -7.21 0.82
CA GLU A 151 7.54 -6.81 0.79
C GLU A 151 7.89 -6.06 -0.49
N ILE A 152 8.89 -5.14 -0.41
CA ILE A 152 9.11 -4.11 -1.41
C ILE A 152 10.49 -4.22 -2.06
N ASP A 153 11.39 -5.02 -1.49
CA ASP A 153 12.78 -5.10 -1.96
C ASP A 153 13.01 -5.97 -3.21
N GLY A 154 11.92 -6.47 -3.83
CA GLY A 154 12.00 -7.18 -5.11
C GLY A 154 12.62 -8.58 -5.03
N VAL A 155 13.03 -9.06 -3.88
CA VAL A 155 13.78 -10.31 -3.73
C VAL A 155 12.94 -11.47 -3.22
N THR A 156 11.88 -11.23 -2.45
CA THR A 156 10.89 -12.27 -2.10
C THR A 156 9.63 -11.64 -1.52
N ALA A 157 8.68 -11.54 -2.31
CA ALA A 157 7.73 -10.53 -2.14
C ALA A 157 6.38 -10.97 -1.62
N ALA A 158 6.22 -12.22 -1.23
CA ALA A 158 4.91 -12.67 -0.83
C ALA A 158 4.99 -13.40 0.51
N THR A 159 4.22 -12.91 1.47
CA THR A 159 3.91 -13.68 2.67
C THR A 159 2.94 -14.78 2.27
N THR A 160 3.35 -16.05 2.40
CA THR A 160 2.47 -17.19 2.23
C THR A 160 1.68 -17.36 3.52
N ILE A 161 0.38 -17.44 3.42
CA ILE A 161 -0.53 -17.64 4.53
C ILE A 161 -1.39 -18.85 4.19
N THR A 162 -1.43 -19.83 5.08
CA THR A 162 -2.34 -20.96 4.99
C THR A 162 -3.71 -20.48 5.44
N THR A 163 -4.71 -20.64 4.59
CA THR A 163 -6.11 -20.31 4.90
C THR A 163 -6.84 -21.49 5.49
N PHE A 164 -6.59 -22.67 4.93
CA PHE A 164 -7.10 -23.91 5.43
C PHE A 164 -6.00 -24.97 5.44
N ASP A 165 -5.97 -25.77 6.49
CA ASP A 165 -5.23 -27.01 6.49
C ASP A 165 -5.95 -28.04 5.60
N ALA A 166 -5.24 -29.02 5.08
CA ALA A 166 -5.83 -30.04 4.25
C ALA A 166 -6.98 -30.71 5.00
N PHE A 167 -8.21 -30.51 4.52
CA PHE A 167 -9.31 -31.34 5.01
C PHE A 167 -9.01 -32.79 4.66
N THR A 168 -9.00 -33.64 5.68
CA THR A 168 -8.96 -35.07 5.47
C THR A 168 -10.23 -35.45 4.68
N ASP A 169 -10.14 -36.40 3.79
CA ASP A 169 -11.25 -36.93 2.89
C ASP A 169 -12.53 -37.39 3.64
N ALA A 170 -12.70 -36.87 4.86
CA ALA A 170 -13.78 -37.20 5.77
C ALA A 170 -15.17 -36.75 5.28
N THR A 171 -15.21 -35.85 4.27
CA THR A 171 -16.48 -35.36 3.68
C THR A 171 -16.95 -36.20 2.47
N GLU A 172 -16.06 -36.95 1.82
CA GLU A 172 -16.45 -37.85 0.76
C GLU A 172 -17.08 -39.14 1.32
N GLY A 173 -18.40 -39.20 1.28
CA GLY A 173 -19.12 -40.45 1.48
C GLY A 173 -19.76 -40.65 2.85
N ILE A 174 -20.20 -39.57 3.52
CA ILE A 174 -21.14 -39.73 4.65
C ILE A 174 -22.46 -40.29 4.09
N ALA A 175 -22.51 -41.59 3.95
CA ALA A 175 -23.70 -42.29 3.46
C ALA A 175 -24.64 -42.67 4.58
N ASN A 176 -24.10 -42.84 5.80
CA ASN A 176 -24.79 -43.36 6.97
C ASN A 176 -24.52 -42.48 8.19
N ALA A 177 -25.48 -42.35 9.07
CA ALA A 177 -25.34 -41.69 10.34
C ALA A 177 -24.43 -42.44 11.32
N SER A 178 -24.42 -43.77 11.23
CA SER A 178 -23.53 -44.63 12.02
C SER A 178 -22.07 -44.34 11.73
N GLY A 179 -21.29 -43.96 12.76
CA GLY A 179 -19.88 -43.54 12.63
C GLY A 179 -19.67 -42.11 12.13
N ALA A 180 -20.73 -41.35 11.92
CA ALA A 180 -20.63 -39.92 11.55
C ALA A 180 -20.05 -39.04 12.66
N ASP A 181 -20.13 -39.46 13.92
CA ASP A 181 -19.51 -38.84 15.07
C ASP A 181 -17.97 -38.82 14.98
N ALA A 182 -17.35 -39.93 14.56
CA ALA A 182 -15.92 -40.03 14.35
C ALA A 182 -15.45 -39.12 13.21
N THR A 183 -16.22 -39.05 12.13
CA THR A 183 -15.97 -38.13 11.00
C THR A 183 -16.10 -36.68 11.42
N ALA A 184 -17.12 -36.36 12.21
CA ALA A 184 -17.32 -35.02 12.76
C ALA A 184 -16.19 -34.59 13.71
N ASP A 185 -15.68 -35.52 14.53
CA ASP A 185 -14.55 -35.23 15.43
C ASP A 185 -13.25 -34.91 14.65
N LEU A 186 -12.98 -35.61 13.54
CA LEU A 186 -11.87 -35.30 12.64
C LEU A 186 -12.06 -33.93 12.00
N LEU A 187 -13.24 -33.66 11.47
CA LEU A 187 -13.57 -32.37 10.84
C LEU A 187 -13.45 -31.21 11.83
N LEU A 188 -13.88 -31.37 13.07
CA LEU A 188 -13.72 -30.37 14.13
C LEU A 188 -12.25 -30.13 14.49
N ALA A 189 -11.42 -31.18 14.48
CA ALA A 189 -9.98 -31.03 14.68
C ALA A 189 -9.32 -30.23 13.55
N ASP A 190 -9.67 -30.50 12.30
CA ASP A 190 -9.16 -29.78 11.13
C ASP A 190 -9.63 -28.32 11.13
N VAL A 191 -10.88 -28.05 11.50
CA VAL A 191 -11.40 -26.69 11.67
C VAL A 191 -10.63 -25.94 12.76
N ALA A 192 -10.32 -26.58 13.89
CA ALA A 192 -9.57 -25.94 14.98
C ALA A 192 -8.15 -25.55 14.54
N ILE A 193 -7.47 -26.41 13.79
CA ILE A 193 -6.15 -26.11 13.20
C ILE A 193 -6.27 -24.96 12.20
N THR A 194 -7.24 -25.00 11.33
CA THR A 194 -7.54 -23.95 10.34
C THR A 194 -7.79 -22.60 10.98
N LEU A 195 -8.61 -22.53 12.02
CA LEU A 195 -8.84 -21.29 12.77
C LEU A 195 -7.54 -20.78 13.41
N GLY A 196 -6.67 -21.67 13.88
CA GLY A 196 -5.34 -21.33 14.37
C GLY A 196 -4.45 -20.68 13.29
N HIS A 197 -4.43 -21.26 12.10
CA HIS A 197 -3.70 -20.70 10.93
C HIS A 197 -4.26 -19.33 10.51
N ILE A 198 -5.58 -19.19 10.44
CA ILE A 198 -6.25 -17.93 10.11
C ILE A 198 -5.89 -16.85 11.14
N ALA A 199 -5.99 -17.15 12.43
CA ALA A 199 -5.66 -16.21 13.49
C ALA A 199 -4.19 -15.77 13.44
N ALA A 200 -3.27 -16.71 13.22
CA ALA A 200 -1.85 -16.43 13.06
C ALA A 200 -1.60 -15.58 11.79
N GLY A 201 -2.27 -15.91 10.69
CA GLY A 201 -2.22 -15.16 9.43
C GLY A 201 -2.69 -13.71 9.61
N ILE A 202 -3.84 -13.50 10.22
CA ILE A 202 -4.38 -12.15 10.51
C ILE A 202 -3.41 -11.36 11.39
N SER A 203 -2.86 -11.96 12.44
CA SER A 203 -1.91 -11.30 13.33
C SER A 203 -0.63 -10.90 12.59
N SER A 204 -0.10 -11.77 11.75
CA SER A 204 1.07 -11.51 10.91
C SER A 204 0.81 -10.37 9.91
N LEU A 205 -0.35 -10.41 9.22
CA LEU A 205 -0.71 -9.36 8.26
C LEU A 205 -0.94 -8.01 8.92
N LYS A 206 -1.60 -7.96 10.08
CA LYS A 206 -1.77 -6.72 10.86
C LYS A 206 -0.43 -6.12 11.27
N ALA A 207 0.51 -6.94 11.72
CA ALA A 207 1.85 -6.47 12.07
C ALA A 207 2.58 -5.88 10.85
N ARG A 208 2.53 -6.58 9.70
CA ARG A 208 3.12 -6.10 8.44
C ARG A 208 2.45 -4.84 7.92
N GLN A 209 1.13 -4.75 7.99
CA GLN A 209 0.34 -3.57 7.63
C GLN A 209 0.78 -2.35 8.44
N ASN A 210 0.90 -2.48 9.77
CA ASN A 210 1.33 -1.40 10.64
C ASN A 210 2.76 -0.93 10.31
N ILE A 211 3.69 -1.87 10.07
CA ILE A 211 5.06 -1.55 9.66
C ILE A 211 5.04 -0.84 8.30
N ALA A 212 4.26 -1.31 7.35
CA ALA A 212 4.19 -0.74 6.01
C ALA A 212 3.63 0.69 6.03
N TYR A 213 2.57 0.98 6.79
CA TYR A 213 2.05 2.35 6.96
C TYR A 213 3.07 3.26 7.64
N ALA A 214 3.70 2.81 8.74
CA ALA A 214 4.72 3.60 9.42
C ALA A 214 5.92 3.89 8.52
N THR A 215 6.37 2.91 7.73
CA THR A 215 7.48 3.06 6.80
C THR A 215 7.11 4.01 5.66
N SER A 216 5.91 3.88 5.09
CA SER A 216 5.39 4.79 4.05
C SER A 216 5.42 6.23 4.54
N ALA A 217 4.85 6.51 5.71
CA ALA A 217 4.82 7.86 6.29
C ALA A 217 6.23 8.42 6.55
N ASN A 218 7.14 7.60 7.06
CA ASN A 218 8.52 8.02 7.32
C ASN A 218 9.29 8.31 6.01
N LEU A 219 9.09 7.50 4.96
CA LEU A 219 9.72 7.70 3.66
C LEU A 219 9.18 8.96 2.97
N GLU A 220 7.87 9.20 3.04
CA GLU A 220 7.26 10.42 2.51
C GLU A 220 7.75 11.65 3.26
N ALA A 221 7.83 11.61 4.60
CA ALA A 221 8.38 12.69 5.39
C ALA A 221 9.88 12.94 5.10
N ALA A 222 10.66 11.88 4.84
CA ALA A 222 12.05 12.01 4.44
C ALA A 222 12.19 12.62 3.04
N ALA A 223 11.34 12.20 2.09
CA ALA A 223 11.29 12.77 0.74
C ALA A 223 10.91 14.26 0.79
N ALA A 224 9.90 14.63 1.58
CA ALA A 224 9.46 16.01 1.76
C ALA A 224 10.60 16.91 2.29
N ARG A 225 11.39 16.46 3.26
CA ARG A 225 12.56 17.23 3.77
C ARG A 225 13.60 17.49 2.71
N ILE A 226 13.74 16.61 1.72
CA ILE A 226 14.71 16.75 0.63
C ILE A 226 14.14 17.60 -0.51
N MET A 227 12.89 17.40 -0.86
CA MET A 227 12.28 17.92 -2.10
C MET A 227 11.46 19.17 -1.88
N ASP A 228 10.80 19.33 -0.74
CA ASP A 228 9.85 20.42 -0.54
C ASP A 228 10.55 21.78 -0.39
N THR A 229 9.88 22.79 -0.88
CA THR A 229 10.33 24.18 -0.80
C THR A 229 9.86 24.82 0.50
N ASP A 230 10.79 25.47 1.22
CA ASP A 230 10.45 26.39 2.31
C ASP A 230 9.86 27.67 1.70
N PHE A 231 8.54 27.80 1.75
CA PHE A 231 7.81 28.93 1.18
C PHE A 231 8.22 30.28 1.80
N ALA A 232 8.53 30.33 3.11
CA ALA A 232 8.91 31.56 3.77
C ALA A 232 10.27 32.05 3.26
N LYS A 233 11.24 31.15 3.15
CA LYS A 233 12.56 31.44 2.61
C LYS A 233 12.51 31.84 1.14
N GLU A 234 11.70 31.13 0.35
CA GLU A 234 11.64 31.36 -1.08
C GLU A 234 10.87 32.63 -1.45
N THR A 235 9.85 33.02 -0.69
CA THR A 235 9.18 34.33 -0.84
C THR A 235 10.10 35.49 -0.49
N ALA A 236 10.92 35.32 0.55
CA ALA A 236 11.95 36.30 0.89
C ALA A 236 13.00 36.44 -0.25
N ASN A 237 13.43 35.32 -0.85
CA ASN A 237 14.30 35.30 -2.01
C ASN A 237 13.66 35.98 -3.20
N LEU A 238 12.40 35.67 -3.51
CA LEU A 238 11.65 36.30 -4.61
C LEU A 238 11.58 37.82 -4.44
N THR A 239 11.22 38.29 -3.25
CA THR A 239 11.18 39.74 -2.94
C THR A 239 12.55 40.38 -3.10
N LYS A 240 13.60 39.73 -2.56
CA LYS A 240 14.98 40.22 -2.71
C LYS A 240 15.39 40.35 -4.17
N PHE A 241 15.17 39.34 -4.99
CA PHE A 241 15.55 39.37 -6.40
C PHE A 241 14.67 40.32 -7.22
N SER A 242 13.42 40.52 -6.85
CA SER A 242 12.54 41.51 -7.45
C SER A 242 13.08 42.94 -7.20
N VAL A 243 13.43 43.25 -5.95
CA VAL A 243 14.02 44.56 -5.59
C VAL A 243 15.37 44.76 -6.27
N LEU A 244 16.22 43.72 -6.30
CA LEU A 244 17.51 43.77 -7.00
C LEU A 244 17.35 44.01 -8.50
N ASN A 245 16.39 43.37 -9.14
CA ASN A 245 16.11 43.58 -10.56
C ASN A 245 15.64 45.00 -10.85
N GLN A 246 14.71 45.54 -10.03
CA GLN A 246 14.23 46.91 -10.17
C GLN A 246 15.39 47.93 -9.95
N SER A 247 16.20 47.71 -8.93
CA SER A 247 17.37 48.58 -8.64
C SER A 247 18.40 48.53 -9.78
N ALA A 248 18.69 47.33 -10.32
CA ALA A 248 19.62 47.18 -11.42
C ALA A 248 19.09 47.86 -12.70
N MET A 249 17.80 47.77 -13.00
CA MET A 249 17.16 48.45 -14.13
C MET A 249 17.22 49.98 -13.98
N ALA A 250 17.00 50.49 -12.75
CA ALA A 250 17.18 51.93 -12.45
C ALA A 250 18.61 52.40 -12.66
N MET A 251 19.61 51.60 -12.25
CA MET A 251 21.03 51.89 -12.47
C MET A 251 21.40 51.88 -13.96
N VAL A 252 20.86 50.97 -14.76
CA VAL A 252 21.05 50.94 -16.20
C VAL A 252 20.47 52.22 -16.86
N ALA A 253 19.27 52.64 -16.44
CA ALA A 253 18.66 53.88 -16.91
C ALA A 253 19.51 55.11 -16.55
N GLN A 254 20.01 55.15 -15.34
CA GLN A 254 20.91 56.23 -14.86
C GLN A 254 22.23 56.27 -15.65
N ALA A 255 22.83 55.12 -15.92
CA ALA A 255 24.06 55.01 -16.68
C ALA A 255 23.84 55.44 -18.12
N ASN A 256 22.71 55.10 -18.75
CA ASN A 256 22.35 55.54 -20.09
C ASN A 256 22.14 57.08 -20.15
N GLN A 257 21.48 57.67 -19.12
CA GLN A 257 21.34 59.13 -19.02
C GLN A 257 22.68 59.83 -18.85
N ALA A 258 23.57 59.27 -18.07
CA ALA A 258 24.93 59.80 -17.90
C ALA A 258 25.72 59.79 -19.24
N GLN A 259 25.56 58.72 -20.04
CA GLN A 259 26.17 58.66 -21.39
C GLN A 259 25.61 59.74 -22.32
N SER A 260 24.29 59.94 -22.36
CA SER A 260 23.66 60.98 -23.20
C SER A 260 24.06 62.39 -22.78
N ALA A 261 24.22 62.65 -21.47
CA ALA A 261 24.71 63.92 -20.97
C ALA A 261 26.17 64.19 -21.40
N VAL A 262 27.05 63.18 -21.34
CA VAL A 262 28.43 63.31 -21.87
C VAL A 262 28.49 63.58 -23.32
N LEU A 263 27.62 62.92 -24.15
CA LEU A 263 27.51 63.18 -25.58
C LEU A 263 27.04 64.61 -25.87
N ALA A 264 26.09 65.16 -25.10
CA ALA A 264 25.58 66.52 -25.24
C ALA A 264 26.61 67.57 -24.91
N VAL A 265 27.62 67.27 -24.08
CA VAL A 265 28.74 68.19 -23.74
C VAL A 265 29.84 68.15 -24.82
N LEU A 266 29.91 67.07 -25.63
CA LEU A 266 30.92 66.88 -26.66
C LEU A 266 30.47 67.37 -28.05
N GLN A 267 29.20 67.78 -28.20
CA GLN A 267 28.64 68.44 -29.39
C GLN A 267 28.60 69.97 -29.18
#